data_f171b45172639231a6c3b494d97ea3bb
#
_entry.id   f171b45172639231a6c3b494d97ea3bb
#
_cell.length_a   1.000
_cell.length_b   1.000
_cell.length_c   1.000
_cell.angle_alpha   90.00
_cell.angle_beta   90.00
_cell.angle_gamma   90.00
#
_symmetry.space_group_name_H-M   'P 1'
#
loop_
_entity.id
_entity.type
_entity.pdbx_description
1 polymer ?
#
loop_
_entity_poly.entity_id
_entity_poly.type
_entity_poly.pdbx_seq_one_letter_code
_entity_poly.pdbx_strand_id
1 'polypeptide(L)'
;LLVNRGSQIIAVGSPSRPITITGFADAVTGTADQFDVSLWGGVVINGNGITSQCDDTARANDNCHLLSEGKPSNFGGNDNAESSGRLEYVVVKHTGFEAAPGDELNGITFNAVGAGTVVRNIQVYSTFDDGVEFFGGAVDVEYLIALYVRDDSIDYTDGYVGTVGPALVIHNPTDGNRCVEGDGDGSNAGLTPITNPTIVNLTCIPSNIDEPPSTHGDSEGIV
;
A
#
# COMPACT_ATOMS: atom_id res chain seq x y z
N LEU A 1 10.85 1.29 6.14
CA LEU A 1 11.60 2.12 5.20
C LEU A 1 10.74 3.34 4.83
N LEU A 2 11.24 4.54 5.08
CA LEU A 2 10.52 5.77 4.78
C LEU A 2 11.22 6.55 3.66
N VAL A 3 10.46 6.86 2.60
CA VAL A 3 10.86 7.77 1.52
C VAL A 3 10.11 9.09 1.76
N ASN A 4 10.82 10.13 2.17
CA ASN A 4 10.22 11.43 2.46
C ASN A 4 9.73 12.12 1.19
N ARG A 5 8.71 12.96 1.31
CA ARG A 5 8.20 13.81 0.23
C ARG A 5 9.34 14.59 -0.46
N GLY A 6 9.36 14.54 -1.78
CA GLY A 6 10.41 15.15 -2.61
C GLY A 6 11.70 14.34 -2.73
N SER A 7 11.79 13.17 -2.06
CA SER A 7 12.88 12.21 -2.24
C SER A 7 12.46 11.11 -3.23
N GLN A 8 13.43 10.32 -3.68
CA GLN A 8 13.18 9.20 -4.59
C GLN A 8 13.81 7.91 -4.07
N ILE A 9 13.10 6.80 -4.25
CA ILE A 9 13.65 5.46 -4.12
C ILE A 9 13.92 4.89 -5.51
N ILE A 10 15.12 4.35 -5.74
CA ILE A 10 15.47 3.64 -6.97
C ILE A 10 15.83 2.19 -6.59
N ALA A 11 14.88 1.30 -6.74
CA ALA A 11 15.01 -0.13 -6.46
C ALA A 11 14.63 -0.91 -7.72
N VAL A 12 15.61 -1.20 -8.56
CA VAL A 12 15.43 -1.84 -9.87
C VAL A 12 16.10 -3.21 -9.88
N GLY A 13 15.32 -4.24 -9.64
CA GLY A 13 15.72 -5.63 -9.79
C GLY A 13 15.52 -6.17 -11.19
N SER A 14 15.47 -7.49 -11.33
CA SER A 14 15.14 -8.18 -12.58
C SER A 14 14.40 -9.49 -12.29
N PRO A 15 13.77 -10.13 -13.28
CA PRO A 15 13.06 -11.41 -13.07
C PRO A 15 13.94 -12.49 -12.45
N SER A 16 15.24 -12.54 -12.76
CA SER A 16 16.17 -13.52 -12.24
C SER A 16 16.90 -13.08 -10.96
N ARG A 17 16.81 -11.80 -10.61
CA ARG A 17 17.42 -11.20 -9.41
C ARG A 17 16.53 -10.09 -8.88
N PRO A 18 15.39 -10.43 -8.27
CA PRO A 18 14.54 -9.44 -7.62
C PRO A 18 15.25 -8.84 -6.40
N ILE A 19 14.85 -7.65 -6.02
CA ILE A 19 15.25 -7.04 -4.76
C ILE A 19 14.28 -7.50 -3.68
N THR A 20 14.77 -8.14 -2.63
CA THR A 20 13.96 -8.50 -1.47
C THR A 20 14.23 -7.53 -0.33
N ILE A 21 13.16 -6.96 0.22
CA ILE A 21 13.17 -6.11 1.41
C ILE A 21 12.38 -6.86 2.48
N THR A 22 13.06 -7.24 3.57
CA THR A 22 12.48 -8.11 4.59
C THR A 22 13.13 -7.91 5.95
N GLY A 23 12.58 -8.57 6.98
CA GLY A 23 13.09 -8.54 8.34
C GLY A 23 14.36 -9.38 8.53
N PHE A 24 15.09 -9.11 9.63
CA PHE A 24 16.34 -9.81 9.98
C PHE A 24 16.14 -11.33 10.13
N ALA A 25 14.99 -11.74 10.69
CA ALA A 25 14.69 -13.15 10.91
C ALA A 25 14.60 -13.94 9.60
N ASP A 26 14.07 -13.34 8.55
CA ASP A 26 13.99 -13.95 7.20
C ASP A 26 15.34 -13.88 6.49
N ALA A 27 15.96 -12.70 6.42
CA ALA A 27 17.15 -12.49 5.57
C ALA A 27 18.42 -13.11 6.13
N VAL A 28 18.58 -13.17 7.45
CA VAL A 28 19.88 -13.49 8.10
C VAL A 28 19.84 -14.79 8.87
N THR A 29 18.83 -15.00 9.72
CA THR A 29 18.74 -16.21 10.54
C THR A 29 17.97 -17.34 9.88
N GLY A 30 17.13 -17.04 8.87
CA GLY A 30 16.27 -18.02 8.21
C GLY A 30 15.25 -18.65 9.16
N THR A 31 14.83 -17.90 10.19
CA THR A 31 13.91 -18.41 11.22
C THR A 31 12.48 -17.90 11.03
N ALA A 32 12.24 -17.05 10.04
CA ALA A 32 10.87 -16.61 9.72
C ALA A 32 10.08 -17.75 9.08
N ASP A 33 8.86 -17.96 9.56
CA ASP A 33 7.87 -18.82 8.92
C ASP A 33 7.19 -18.10 7.74
N GLN A 34 6.59 -18.87 6.84
CA GLN A 34 5.93 -18.29 5.65
C GLN A 34 4.78 -17.33 5.98
N PHE A 35 4.15 -17.47 7.15
CA PHE A 35 3.01 -16.64 7.57
C PHE A 35 3.38 -15.63 8.67
N ASP A 36 4.67 -15.52 9.02
CA ASP A 36 5.10 -14.50 9.97
C ASP A 36 4.90 -13.10 9.41
N VAL A 37 4.39 -12.21 10.24
CA VAL A 37 4.17 -10.79 9.96
C VAL A 37 4.86 -9.95 11.04
N SER A 38 4.83 -8.64 10.93
CA SER A 38 5.34 -7.71 11.96
C SER A 38 6.82 -7.89 12.31
N LEU A 39 7.62 -8.45 11.39
CA LEU A 39 9.07 -8.52 11.59
C LEU A 39 9.76 -7.16 11.35
N TRP A 40 9.08 -6.25 10.70
CA TRP A 40 9.45 -4.85 10.50
C TRP A 40 8.25 -4.08 9.93
N GLY A 41 8.29 -2.73 9.97
CA GLY A 41 7.11 -1.91 9.71
C GLY A 41 6.68 -1.79 8.23
N GLY A 42 7.54 -2.10 7.24
CA GLY A 42 7.16 -1.97 5.82
C GLY A 42 7.78 -0.77 5.10
N VAL A 43 7.25 -0.45 3.92
CA VAL A 43 7.73 0.63 3.04
C VAL A 43 6.68 1.74 2.98
N VAL A 44 7.05 2.96 3.37
CA VAL A 44 6.20 4.15 3.28
C VAL A 44 6.82 5.12 2.28
N ILE A 45 6.05 5.55 1.28
CA ILE A 45 6.47 6.49 0.25
C ILE A 45 5.56 7.71 0.29
N ASN A 46 6.13 8.85 0.63
CA ASN A 46 5.43 10.12 0.75
C ASN A 46 5.67 10.97 -0.50
N GLY A 47 4.63 11.13 -1.30
CA GLY A 47 4.63 11.92 -2.52
C GLY A 47 4.12 13.35 -2.33
N ASN A 48 4.13 14.10 -3.42
CA ASN A 48 3.66 15.46 -3.54
C ASN A 48 2.39 15.57 -4.40
N GLY A 49 1.70 14.46 -4.57
CA GLY A 49 0.46 14.36 -5.32
C GLY A 49 -0.75 14.94 -4.59
N ILE A 50 -1.90 14.81 -5.20
CA ILE A 50 -3.16 15.34 -4.73
C ILE A 50 -3.86 14.31 -3.84
N THR A 51 -4.36 14.75 -2.69
CA THR A 51 -5.25 13.98 -1.83
C THR A 51 -6.51 14.80 -1.53
N SER A 52 -7.65 14.13 -1.34
CA SER A 52 -8.91 14.77 -1.00
C SER A 52 -8.92 15.40 0.41
N GLN A 53 -8.04 14.97 1.29
CA GLN A 53 -7.89 15.51 2.64
C GLN A 53 -7.39 16.97 2.67
N CYS A 54 -6.84 17.46 1.56
CA CYS A 54 -6.47 18.86 1.42
C CYS A 54 -7.43 19.58 0.46
N ASP A 55 -7.97 20.71 0.85
CA ASP A 55 -8.78 21.55 -0.03
C ASP A 55 -7.93 22.25 -1.12
N ASP A 56 -8.61 22.78 -2.15
CA ASP A 56 -7.95 23.46 -3.26
C ASP A 56 -7.08 24.65 -2.81
N THR A 57 -7.47 25.33 -1.73
CA THR A 57 -6.74 26.48 -1.19
C THR A 57 -5.44 26.04 -0.53
N ALA A 58 -5.49 24.97 0.25
CA ALA A 58 -4.29 24.40 0.88
C ALA A 58 -3.29 23.90 -0.18
N ARG A 59 -3.79 23.19 -1.21
CA ARG A 59 -2.97 22.71 -2.32
C ARG A 59 -2.32 23.85 -3.11
N ALA A 60 -3.11 24.88 -3.44
CA ALA A 60 -2.60 26.03 -4.23
C ALA A 60 -1.56 26.88 -3.48
N ASN A 61 -1.57 26.85 -2.15
CA ASN A 61 -0.64 27.61 -1.31
C ASN A 61 0.49 26.77 -0.70
N ASP A 62 0.70 25.55 -1.17
CA ASP A 62 1.69 24.59 -0.64
C ASP A 62 1.52 24.31 0.87
N ASN A 63 0.28 24.25 1.33
CA ASN A 63 -0.11 24.00 2.72
C ASN A 63 -0.74 22.61 2.94
N CYS A 64 -0.67 21.72 1.93
CA CYS A 64 -1.08 20.34 2.08
C CYS A 64 0.06 19.54 2.74
N HIS A 65 -0.01 19.35 4.05
CA HIS A 65 1.01 18.69 4.86
C HIS A 65 0.36 17.68 5.80
N LEU A 66 -0.15 16.59 5.25
CA LEU A 66 -0.68 15.49 6.04
C LEU A 66 0.44 14.66 6.65
N LEU A 67 0.15 13.92 7.69
CA LEU A 67 1.11 13.05 8.35
C LEU A 67 0.84 11.58 7.98
N SER A 68 1.87 10.90 7.53
CA SER A 68 1.82 9.47 7.27
C SER A 68 1.69 8.68 8.56
N GLU A 69 1.12 7.51 8.45
CA GLU A 69 0.99 6.54 9.54
C GLU A 69 2.33 5.98 10.03
N GLY A 70 2.31 5.39 11.21
CA GLY A 70 3.43 4.79 11.90
C GLY A 70 4.45 5.78 12.40
N LYS A 71 5.29 6.29 11.53
CA LYS A 71 6.23 7.39 11.84
C LYS A 71 5.81 8.64 11.08
N PRO A 72 5.18 9.62 11.75
CA PRO A 72 4.67 10.81 11.09
C PRO A 72 5.72 11.54 10.26
N SER A 73 5.43 11.67 8.97
CA SER A 73 6.22 12.43 7.99
C SER A 73 5.26 13.05 6.98
N ASN A 74 5.60 14.24 6.46
CA ASN A 74 4.68 14.97 5.61
C ASN A 74 4.51 14.34 4.23
N PHE A 75 3.25 14.28 3.77
CA PHE A 75 2.90 13.96 2.39
C PHE A 75 1.80 14.89 1.87
N GLY A 76 1.47 14.76 0.58
CA GLY A 76 0.47 15.56 -0.09
C GLY A 76 1.02 16.83 -0.70
N GLY A 77 0.33 17.34 -1.69
CA GLY A 77 0.71 18.51 -2.46
C GLY A 77 -0.28 18.82 -3.58
N ASN A 78 0.22 19.23 -4.75
CA ASN A 78 -0.60 19.62 -5.90
C ASN A 78 -0.08 19.06 -7.24
N ASP A 79 0.73 18.03 -7.23
CA ASP A 79 1.36 17.51 -8.44
C ASP A 79 1.20 15.99 -8.60
N ASN A 80 0.10 15.58 -9.23
CA ASN A 80 -0.11 14.16 -9.56
C ASN A 80 0.82 13.63 -10.67
N ALA A 81 1.67 14.47 -11.26
CA ALA A 81 2.68 14.02 -12.23
C ALA A 81 4.08 13.85 -11.60
N GLU A 82 4.24 14.14 -10.29
CA GLU A 82 5.50 13.98 -9.58
C GLU A 82 6.01 12.54 -9.62
N SER A 83 7.30 12.36 -9.29
CA SER A 83 7.93 11.05 -9.22
C SER A 83 8.66 10.85 -7.89
N SER A 84 8.23 9.86 -7.14
CA SER A 84 8.92 9.34 -5.96
C SER A 84 9.93 8.22 -6.29
N GLY A 85 10.19 7.96 -7.59
CA GLY A 85 11.25 7.07 -8.05
C GLY A 85 10.78 5.84 -8.82
N ARG A 86 11.43 4.69 -8.57
CA ARG A 86 11.18 3.44 -9.30
C ARG A 86 11.30 2.23 -8.37
N LEU A 87 10.29 1.37 -8.37
CA LEU A 87 10.30 0.04 -7.77
C LEU A 87 9.98 -0.98 -8.87
N GLU A 88 10.95 -1.80 -9.25
CA GLU A 88 10.79 -2.81 -10.28
C GLU A 88 11.37 -4.14 -9.82
N TYR A 89 10.61 -5.23 -9.94
CA TYR A 89 10.99 -6.55 -9.43
C TYR A 89 11.41 -6.50 -7.95
N VAL A 90 10.51 -5.96 -7.12
CA VAL A 90 10.71 -5.83 -5.67
C VAL A 90 9.77 -6.76 -4.94
N VAL A 91 10.29 -7.48 -3.97
CA VAL A 91 9.55 -8.34 -3.04
C VAL A 91 9.65 -7.72 -1.64
N VAL A 92 8.52 -7.41 -1.03
CA VAL A 92 8.41 -6.89 0.34
C VAL A 92 7.76 -7.97 1.20
N LYS A 93 8.39 -8.35 2.33
CA LYS A 93 7.97 -9.52 3.10
C LYS A 93 7.92 -9.23 4.60
N HIS A 94 6.96 -9.90 5.27
CA HIS A 94 6.86 -10.00 6.73
C HIS A 94 6.73 -8.65 7.43
N THR A 95 5.90 -7.80 6.86
CA THR A 95 5.70 -6.40 7.26
C THR A 95 4.49 -6.21 8.16
N GLY A 96 4.18 -4.95 8.37
CA GLY A 96 3.01 -4.49 9.08
C GLY A 96 3.23 -4.37 10.58
N PHE A 97 2.64 -3.37 11.19
CA PHE A 97 2.73 -3.16 12.63
C PHE A 97 1.72 -2.10 13.06
N GLU A 98 0.89 -2.40 14.03
CA GLU A 98 0.05 -1.41 14.68
C GLU A 98 0.90 -0.54 15.63
N ALA A 99 1.17 0.71 15.21
CA ALA A 99 1.95 1.67 15.99
C ALA A 99 1.13 2.28 17.14
N ALA A 100 -0.17 2.47 16.90
CA ALA A 100 -1.19 2.87 17.86
C ALA A 100 -2.56 2.43 17.32
N PRO A 101 -3.63 2.36 18.12
CA PRO A 101 -4.96 1.99 17.62
C PRO A 101 -5.40 2.83 16.42
N GLY A 102 -5.55 2.17 15.24
CA GLY A 102 -5.86 2.82 13.97
C GLY A 102 -4.71 3.64 13.37
N ASP A 103 -3.47 3.30 13.69
CA ASP A 103 -2.23 3.84 13.10
C ASP A 103 -1.35 2.65 12.76
N GLU A 104 -1.51 2.11 11.57
CA GLU A 104 -1.02 0.82 11.15
C GLU A 104 -0.05 0.94 9.98
N LEU A 105 0.91 0.04 9.91
CA LEU A 105 1.91 -0.01 8.85
C LEU A 105 1.68 -1.21 7.96
N ASN A 106 1.73 -0.98 6.67
CA ASN A 106 1.40 -1.88 5.57
C ASN A 106 2.62 -2.60 4.97
N GLY A 107 2.38 -3.37 3.92
CA GLY A 107 3.42 -3.83 3.02
C GLY A 107 4.10 -2.66 2.34
N ILE A 108 3.35 -1.93 1.54
CA ILE A 108 3.79 -0.68 0.90
C ILE A 108 2.66 0.34 1.01
N THR A 109 2.93 1.47 1.65
CA THR A 109 2.02 2.62 1.71
C THR A 109 2.44 3.68 0.68
N PHE A 110 1.50 4.09 -0.18
CA PHE A 110 1.66 5.15 -1.18
C PHE A 110 0.85 6.38 -0.76
N ASN A 111 1.49 7.31 -0.07
CA ASN A 111 0.88 8.55 0.40
C ASN A 111 0.98 9.64 -0.67
N ALA A 112 -0.09 9.97 -1.36
CA ALA A 112 -0.17 10.97 -2.43
C ALA A 112 0.98 10.86 -3.44
N VAL A 113 1.31 9.64 -3.87
CA VAL A 113 2.38 9.38 -4.84
C VAL A 113 1.87 9.63 -6.25
N GLY A 114 2.65 10.37 -7.05
CA GLY A 114 2.25 10.77 -8.40
C GLY A 114 2.53 9.73 -9.48
N ALA A 115 1.86 9.90 -10.62
CA ALA A 115 1.93 9.03 -11.81
C ALA A 115 3.31 8.99 -12.50
N GLY A 116 4.22 9.92 -12.17
CA GLY A 116 5.61 9.86 -12.62
C GLY A 116 6.45 8.78 -11.93
N THR A 117 5.93 8.18 -10.86
CA THR A 117 6.57 7.07 -10.15
C THR A 117 6.34 5.76 -10.88
N VAL A 118 7.39 4.97 -11.07
CA VAL A 118 7.28 3.67 -11.74
C VAL A 118 7.22 2.56 -10.69
N VAL A 119 6.11 1.82 -10.65
CA VAL A 119 5.93 0.68 -9.74
C VAL A 119 5.44 -0.51 -10.54
N ARG A 120 6.28 -1.54 -10.71
CA ARG A 120 5.91 -2.72 -11.48
C ARG A 120 6.63 -3.99 -11.08
N ASN A 121 5.97 -5.13 -11.29
CA ASN A 121 6.46 -6.44 -10.88
C ASN A 121 6.78 -6.47 -9.39
N ILE A 122 5.77 -6.11 -8.60
CA ILE A 122 5.85 -6.03 -7.15
C ILE A 122 5.21 -7.26 -6.53
N GLN A 123 5.82 -7.78 -5.49
CA GLN A 123 5.21 -8.76 -4.62
C GLN A 123 5.23 -8.24 -3.18
N VAL A 124 4.07 -8.27 -2.52
CA VAL A 124 3.95 -8.17 -1.07
C VAL A 124 3.60 -9.55 -0.51
N TYR A 125 4.19 -9.90 0.62
CA TYR A 125 4.13 -11.25 1.15
C TYR A 125 4.10 -11.25 2.67
N SER A 126 3.02 -11.75 3.24
CA SER A 126 2.80 -11.84 4.68
C SER A 126 2.98 -10.49 5.37
N THR A 127 1.96 -9.65 5.32
CA THR A 127 1.87 -8.41 6.06
C THR A 127 0.76 -8.48 7.11
N PHE A 128 0.95 -7.78 8.24
CA PHE A 128 0.00 -7.76 9.36
C PHE A 128 -1.26 -6.96 9.00
N ASP A 129 -1.06 -5.86 8.35
CA ASP A 129 -2.07 -4.95 7.85
C ASP A 129 -2.11 -5.08 6.31
N ASP A 130 -2.42 -4.02 5.57
CA ASP A 130 -2.62 -4.09 4.14
C ASP A 130 -1.39 -4.52 3.33
N GLY A 131 -1.66 -5.09 2.16
CA GLY A 131 -0.63 -5.40 1.19
C GLY A 131 -0.06 -4.15 0.56
N VAL A 132 -0.88 -3.42 -0.16
CA VAL A 132 -0.58 -2.09 -0.71
C VAL A 132 -1.74 -1.16 -0.40
N GLU A 133 -1.43 0.01 0.16
CA GLU A 133 -2.43 1.01 0.51
C GLU A 133 -2.12 2.37 -0.13
N PHE A 134 -3.18 3.07 -0.60
CA PHE A 134 -3.08 4.33 -1.34
C PHE A 134 -3.90 5.43 -0.68
N PHE A 135 -3.23 6.41 -0.11
CA PHE A 135 -3.85 7.65 0.42
C PHE A 135 -3.78 8.77 -0.62
N GLY A 136 -4.71 8.81 -1.56
CA GLY A 136 -4.69 9.77 -2.66
C GLY A 136 -3.58 9.51 -3.69
N GLY A 137 -3.26 10.53 -4.49
CA GLY A 137 -2.25 10.42 -5.55
C GLY A 137 -2.76 9.73 -6.83
N ALA A 138 -1.83 9.36 -7.71
CA ALA A 138 -2.13 8.82 -9.03
C ALA A 138 -1.10 7.80 -9.53
N VAL A 139 -0.33 7.19 -8.63
CA VAL A 139 0.66 6.17 -9.01
C VAL A 139 -0.01 4.95 -9.59
N ASP A 140 0.53 4.41 -10.69
CA ASP A 140 0.10 3.14 -11.25
C ASP A 140 0.97 2.00 -10.69
N VAL A 141 0.34 0.86 -10.38
CA VAL A 141 1.02 -0.38 -9.98
C VAL A 141 0.75 -1.47 -11.00
N GLU A 142 1.78 -1.83 -11.78
CA GLU A 142 1.69 -2.88 -12.81
C GLU A 142 2.25 -4.21 -12.32
N TYR A 143 1.49 -5.31 -12.51
CA TYR A 143 1.88 -6.67 -12.14
C TYR A 143 2.14 -6.80 -10.63
N LEU A 144 1.07 -6.70 -9.86
CA LEU A 144 1.08 -6.90 -8.41
C LEU A 144 0.79 -8.36 -8.05
N ILE A 145 1.53 -8.89 -7.08
CA ILE A 145 1.22 -10.14 -6.40
C ILE A 145 1.13 -9.85 -4.90
N ALA A 146 -0.04 -10.08 -4.31
CA ALA A 146 -0.27 -9.97 -2.87
C ALA A 146 -0.57 -11.36 -2.28
N LEU A 147 0.30 -11.84 -1.41
CA LEU A 147 0.22 -13.17 -0.82
C LEU A 147 0.14 -13.10 0.70
N TYR A 148 -0.87 -13.74 1.27
CA TYR A 148 -0.99 -13.96 2.72
C TYR A 148 -1.01 -12.66 3.53
N VAL A 149 -1.65 -11.64 2.98
CA VAL A 149 -1.97 -10.39 3.66
C VAL A 149 -3.04 -10.69 4.70
N ARG A 150 -2.96 -10.11 5.89
CA ARG A 150 -3.93 -10.37 6.96
C ARG A 150 -5.13 -9.47 6.93
N ASP A 151 -4.96 -8.22 6.52
CA ASP A 151 -6.06 -7.32 6.25
C ASP A 151 -6.32 -7.24 4.76
N ASP A 152 -6.38 -6.08 4.15
CA ASP A 152 -6.74 -5.92 2.76
C ASP A 152 -5.53 -6.03 1.83
N SER A 153 -5.69 -6.79 0.75
CA SER A 153 -4.55 -7.00 -0.16
C SER A 153 -4.24 -5.77 -1.00
N ILE A 154 -5.27 -5.00 -1.34
CA ILE A 154 -5.21 -3.71 -2.03
C ILE A 154 -6.23 -2.80 -1.36
N ASP A 155 -5.79 -1.74 -0.69
CA ASP A 155 -6.65 -0.72 -0.16
C ASP A 155 -6.40 0.64 -0.80
N TYR A 156 -7.45 1.45 -0.96
CA TYR A 156 -7.34 2.79 -1.52
C TYR A 156 -8.40 3.75 -0.98
N THR A 157 -7.96 4.96 -0.65
CA THR A 157 -8.80 6.00 -0.10
C THR A 157 -8.36 7.41 -0.56
N ASP A 158 -8.93 8.44 0.01
CA ASP A 158 -8.47 9.83 -0.02
C ASP A 158 -8.28 10.45 -1.41
N GLY A 159 -9.07 10.00 -2.39
CA GLY A 159 -9.00 10.57 -3.74
C GLY A 159 -7.92 9.94 -4.62
N TYR A 160 -7.53 8.71 -4.37
CA TYR A 160 -6.66 7.95 -5.25
C TYR A 160 -7.30 7.74 -6.64
N VAL A 161 -6.52 7.97 -7.71
CA VAL A 161 -7.00 7.91 -9.10
C VAL A 161 -6.08 7.12 -10.04
N GLY A 162 -5.14 6.34 -9.51
CA GLY A 162 -4.24 5.50 -10.32
C GLY A 162 -4.86 4.21 -10.81
N THR A 163 -4.03 3.38 -11.44
CA THR A 163 -4.38 2.05 -11.96
C THR A 163 -3.61 0.97 -11.22
N VAL A 164 -4.29 -0.10 -10.79
CA VAL A 164 -3.65 -1.28 -10.19
C VAL A 164 -3.96 -2.52 -11.02
N GLY A 165 -2.92 -3.24 -11.41
CA GLY A 165 -3.03 -4.52 -12.10
C GLY A 165 -2.25 -4.61 -13.42
N PRO A 166 -2.17 -5.80 -14.03
CA PRO A 166 -2.77 -7.06 -13.55
C PRO A 166 -2.35 -7.42 -12.11
N ALA A 167 -3.28 -7.98 -11.34
CA ALA A 167 -3.01 -8.36 -9.96
C ALA A 167 -3.45 -9.80 -9.64
N LEU A 168 -2.64 -10.48 -8.82
CA LEU A 168 -2.96 -11.77 -8.23
C LEU A 168 -2.94 -11.63 -6.71
N VAL A 169 -4.07 -11.90 -6.09
CA VAL A 169 -4.24 -11.95 -4.64
C VAL A 169 -4.50 -13.38 -4.21
N ILE A 170 -3.77 -13.86 -3.21
CA ILE A 170 -4.01 -15.15 -2.57
C ILE A 170 -3.94 -14.95 -1.06
N HIS A 171 -5.06 -15.12 -0.39
CA HIS A 171 -5.13 -15.06 1.07
C HIS A 171 -4.44 -16.25 1.74
N ASN A 172 -4.05 -16.08 2.98
CA ASN A 172 -3.68 -17.19 3.84
C ASN A 172 -4.89 -18.12 4.00
N PRO A 173 -4.73 -19.46 3.99
CA PRO A 173 -5.85 -20.39 4.17
C PRO A 173 -6.65 -20.19 5.46
N THR A 174 -6.07 -19.55 6.46
CA THR A 174 -6.66 -19.36 7.81
C THR A 174 -6.72 -17.90 8.23
N ASP A 175 -6.46 -16.96 7.32
CA ASP A 175 -6.40 -15.51 7.62
C ASP A 175 -6.62 -14.69 6.35
N GLY A 176 -6.84 -13.38 6.48
CA GLY A 176 -7.05 -12.46 5.36
C GLY A 176 -8.46 -11.86 5.38
N ASN A 177 -8.55 -10.58 5.09
CA ASN A 177 -9.82 -9.86 5.05
C ASN A 177 -10.29 -9.68 3.60
N ARG A 178 -9.95 -8.63 2.90
CA ARG A 178 -10.43 -8.38 1.54
C ARG A 178 -9.34 -8.49 0.48
N CYS A 179 -9.73 -8.87 -0.71
CA CYS A 179 -8.82 -8.75 -1.85
C CYS A 179 -8.66 -7.30 -2.29
N VAL A 180 -9.74 -6.53 -2.18
CA VAL A 180 -9.76 -5.09 -2.45
C VAL A 180 -10.75 -4.44 -1.51
N GLU A 181 -10.32 -3.45 -0.77
CA GLU A 181 -11.15 -2.47 -0.09
C GLU A 181 -11.04 -1.12 -0.80
N GLY A 182 -12.10 -0.35 -0.77
CA GLY A 182 -12.10 0.96 -1.39
C GLY A 182 -13.01 1.94 -0.70
N ASP A 183 -12.42 2.99 -0.17
CA ASP A 183 -13.12 4.06 0.51
C ASP A 183 -13.04 5.40 -0.23
N GLY A 184 -14.07 6.22 0.02
CA GLY A 184 -13.93 7.66 -0.10
C GLY A 184 -13.41 8.24 1.22
N ASP A 185 -13.59 9.52 1.44
CA ASP A 185 -13.48 10.05 2.81
C ASP A 185 -14.76 9.70 3.59
N GLY A 186 -14.63 8.76 4.53
CA GLY A 186 -15.76 8.30 5.35
C GLY A 186 -16.38 9.41 6.22
N SER A 187 -15.68 10.50 6.47
CA SER A 187 -16.15 11.66 7.22
C SER A 187 -16.81 12.72 6.34
N ASN A 188 -16.47 12.80 5.06
CA ASN A 188 -16.97 13.82 4.13
C ASN A 188 -16.93 13.37 2.66
N ALA A 189 -17.97 12.68 2.23
CA ALA A 189 -18.13 12.20 0.85
C ALA A 189 -18.14 13.31 -0.25
N GLY A 190 -18.07 14.58 0.14
CA GLY A 190 -18.00 15.71 -0.78
C GLY A 190 -16.59 16.21 -1.06
N LEU A 191 -15.56 15.62 -0.50
CA LEU A 191 -14.17 15.99 -0.76
C LEU A 191 -13.74 15.65 -2.18
N THR A 192 -12.81 16.42 -2.71
CA THR A 192 -12.27 16.25 -4.08
C THR A 192 -10.75 16.21 -4.08
N PRO A 193 -10.15 15.40 -4.95
CA PRO A 193 -10.77 14.50 -5.94
C PRO A 193 -11.57 13.37 -5.27
N ILE A 194 -12.62 12.90 -5.94
CA ILE A 194 -13.30 11.68 -5.52
C ILE A 194 -12.35 10.50 -5.79
N THR A 195 -12.28 9.54 -4.87
CA THR A 195 -11.55 8.29 -5.05
C THR A 195 -12.14 7.54 -6.25
N ASN A 196 -11.33 7.29 -7.27
CA ASN A 196 -11.78 6.68 -8.53
C ASN A 196 -10.65 5.94 -9.24
N PRO A 197 -10.08 4.90 -8.63
CA PRO A 197 -9.04 4.10 -9.25
C PRO A 197 -9.57 3.22 -10.39
N THR A 198 -8.64 2.64 -11.12
CA THR A 198 -8.93 1.58 -12.10
C THR A 198 -8.26 0.29 -11.67
N ILE A 199 -9.03 -0.75 -11.35
CA ILE A 199 -8.50 -2.09 -11.07
C ILE A 199 -8.67 -2.95 -12.32
N VAL A 200 -7.59 -3.54 -12.83
CA VAL A 200 -7.63 -4.33 -14.06
C VAL A 200 -7.06 -5.73 -13.88
N ASN A 201 -7.72 -6.72 -14.50
CA ASN A 201 -7.23 -8.10 -14.55
C ASN A 201 -6.86 -8.66 -13.18
N LEU A 202 -7.75 -8.50 -12.19
CA LEU A 202 -7.61 -9.05 -10.86
C LEU A 202 -7.97 -10.53 -10.83
N THR A 203 -7.11 -11.36 -10.27
CA THR A 203 -7.42 -12.70 -9.79
C THR A 203 -7.35 -12.69 -8.27
N CYS A 204 -8.47 -12.98 -7.61
CA CYS A 204 -8.59 -13.02 -6.17
C CYS A 204 -8.90 -14.47 -5.74
N ILE A 205 -8.11 -15.00 -4.82
CA ILE A 205 -8.32 -16.32 -4.20
C ILE A 205 -8.43 -16.08 -2.69
N PRO A 206 -9.65 -15.83 -2.17
CA PRO A 206 -9.87 -15.59 -0.75
C PRO A 206 -9.66 -16.86 0.08
N SER A 207 -9.53 -16.72 1.38
CA SER A 207 -9.56 -17.85 2.31
C SER A 207 -10.94 -18.52 2.31
N ASN A 208 -11.00 -19.80 2.70
CA ASN A 208 -12.28 -20.53 2.83
C ASN A 208 -12.85 -20.46 4.25
N ILE A 209 -12.46 -19.47 5.04
CA ILE A 209 -12.87 -19.37 6.43
C ILE A 209 -13.89 -18.26 6.57
N ASP A 210 -15.10 -18.66 6.97
CA ASP A 210 -16.10 -17.75 7.52
C ASP A 210 -15.61 -17.39 8.95
N GLU A 211 -15.29 -16.15 9.20
CA GLU A 211 -14.70 -15.66 10.45
C GLU A 211 -13.26 -16.20 10.70
N PRO A 212 -12.24 -15.72 9.98
CA PRO A 212 -10.85 -16.02 10.32
C PRO A 212 -10.55 -15.56 11.76
N PRO A 213 -9.58 -16.21 12.43
CA PRO A 213 -9.19 -15.82 13.78
C PRO A 213 -8.44 -14.47 13.82
N SER A 214 -8.39 -13.75 12.72
CA SER A 214 -7.80 -12.42 12.63
C SER A 214 -8.68 -11.37 13.31
N THR A 215 -8.08 -10.29 13.72
CA THR A 215 -8.78 -9.11 14.26
C THR A 215 -9.46 -8.28 13.17
N HIS A 216 -9.27 -8.63 11.90
CA HIS A 216 -9.64 -7.82 10.74
C HIS A 216 -10.99 -8.21 10.09
N GLY A 217 -11.63 -9.30 10.51
CA GLY A 217 -12.97 -9.69 10.05
C GLY A 217 -12.99 -10.84 9.03
N ASP A 218 -14.10 -10.96 8.30
CA ASP A 218 -14.38 -12.07 7.39
C ASP A 218 -13.57 -11.94 6.08
N SER A 219 -13.22 -13.08 5.49
CA SER A 219 -12.54 -13.08 4.18
C SER A 219 -13.53 -12.76 3.05
N GLU A 220 -13.37 -11.61 2.45
CA GLU A 220 -14.23 -11.07 1.40
C GLU A 220 -13.46 -10.86 0.08
N GLY A 221 -14.17 -10.67 -1.02
CA GLY A 221 -13.57 -10.42 -2.32
C GLY A 221 -13.25 -8.95 -2.54
N ILE A 222 -14.30 -8.16 -2.80
CA ILE A 222 -14.23 -6.72 -3.08
C ILE A 222 -15.35 -6.03 -2.32
N VAL A 223 -15.03 -5.00 -1.57
CA VAL A 223 -15.98 -4.20 -0.80
C VAL A 223 -15.76 -2.71 -1.06
#